data_f4cfc26314cf39addb848f6620a16418
#
_entry.id   f4cfc26314cf39addb848f6620a16418
#
_cell.length_a   1.000
_cell.length_b   1.000
_cell.length_c   1.000
_cell.angle_alpha   90.00
_cell.angle_beta   90.00
_cell.angle_gamma   90.00
#
_symmetry.space_group_name_H-M   'P 1'
#
loop_
_entity.id
_entity.type
_entity.pdbx_description
1 polymer ?
#
loop_
_entity_poly.entity_id
_entity_poly.type
_entity_poly.pdbx_seq_one_letter_code
_entity_poly.pdbx_strand_id
1 'polypeptide(L)'
;MWKILPAAGIDPARDRTGSTWAEFIRSQATAVIAVDFACVDTALLARFHVLFVIEAATRRVHPAGITTNPTGAWTTQAARNLLMRLPEEHGFRFLVRDGAGQFTAAFDTVLTAAGITAIRATARSPQANAFAERWVRTLRHELLDRTIIWNERQLRALLAEYVDHYNRHRPHRSREQRAPDDVDTTTPTRPIERIQRRTTCGGLNNEYWPAA
;
A
#
# COMPACT_ATOMS: atom_id res chain seq x y z
N MET A 1 16.33 -36.89 14.74
CA MET A 1 17.17 -35.89 14.04
C MET A 1 17.59 -34.72 14.93
N TRP A 2 16.79 -34.23 15.88
CA TRP A 2 17.11 -33.10 16.78
C TRP A 2 18.17 -33.35 17.86
N LYS A 3 18.48 -34.61 18.19
CA LYS A 3 19.49 -34.98 19.23
C LYS A 3 20.91 -35.15 18.71
N ILE A 4 21.13 -35.19 17.39
CA ILE A 4 22.44 -35.45 16.78
C ILE A 4 23.29 -34.17 16.66
N LEU A 5 22.65 -33.02 16.44
CA LEU A 5 23.35 -31.75 16.25
C LEU A 5 24.05 -31.21 17.51
N PRO A 6 23.41 -31.22 18.71
CA PRO A 6 24.05 -30.81 19.94
C PRO A 6 25.21 -31.73 20.34
N ALA A 7 25.12 -33.06 20.05
CA ALA A 7 26.19 -34.01 20.32
C ALA A 7 27.43 -33.80 19.43
N ALA A 8 27.25 -33.11 18.27
CA ALA A 8 28.33 -32.72 17.37
C ALA A 8 28.84 -31.28 17.62
N GLY A 9 28.43 -30.63 18.71
CA GLY A 9 28.81 -29.25 19.04
C GLY A 9 28.21 -28.19 18.07
N ILE A 10 27.22 -28.59 17.29
CA ILE A 10 26.50 -27.68 16.36
C ILE A 10 25.25 -27.20 17.05
N ASP A 11 25.23 -25.93 17.47
CA ASP A 11 24.03 -25.31 18.01
C ASP A 11 23.00 -25.20 16.88
N PRO A 12 21.80 -25.82 16.97
CA PRO A 12 20.75 -25.72 15.97
C PRO A 12 20.10 -24.36 15.93
N ALA A 13 20.25 -23.56 16.96
CA ALA A 13 19.88 -22.17 16.98
C ALA A 13 21.03 -21.33 16.43
N ARG A 14 21.13 -21.20 15.10
CA ARG A 14 21.93 -20.10 14.54
C ARG A 14 21.44 -18.81 15.17
N ASP A 15 22.27 -18.16 15.94
CA ASP A 15 22.11 -16.74 16.26
C ASP A 15 21.83 -16.01 14.95
N ARG A 16 20.61 -15.52 14.80
CA ARG A 16 20.24 -14.65 13.67
C ARG A 16 20.89 -13.30 13.92
N THR A 17 22.18 -13.22 13.63
CA THR A 17 22.99 -11.98 13.74
C THR A 17 22.60 -10.92 12.70
N GLY A 18 21.57 -11.18 11.88
CA GLY A 18 21.02 -10.22 10.91
C GLY A 18 19.74 -9.58 11.41
N SER A 19 19.54 -8.30 11.05
CA SER A 19 18.29 -7.58 11.35
C SER A 19 17.07 -8.37 10.88
N THR A 20 16.04 -8.42 11.70
CA THR A 20 14.76 -9.02 11.31
C THR A 20 14.14 -8.19 10.18
N TRP A 21 13.25 -8.81 9.40
CA TRP A 21 12.51 -8.09 8.36
C TRP A 21 11.76 -6.84 8.92
N ALA A 22 11.20 -6.96 10.10
CA ALA A 22 10.52 -5.85 10.78
C ALA A 22 11.48 -4.71 11.14
N GLU A 23 12.69 -5.02 11.58
CA GLU A 23 13.73 -4.04 11.88
C GLU A 23 14.22 -3.37 10.59
N PHE A 24 14.44 -4.13 9.52
CA PHE A 24 14.78 -3.57 8.21
C PHE A 24 13.73 -2.59 7.72
N ILE A 25 12.44 -2.98 7.69
CA ILE A 25 11.35 -2.08 7.28
C ILE A 25 11.29 -0.86 8.17
N ARG A 26 11.49 -0.99 9.48
CA ARG A 26 11.45 0.14 10.40
C ARG A 26 12.60 1.12 10.16
N SER A 27 13.81 0.61 9.96
CA SER A 27 15.00 1.44 9.72
C SER A 27 15.01 2.11 8.35
N GLN A 28 14.33 1.54 7.35
CA GLN A 28 14.28 2.01 5.97
C GLN A 28 12.88 2.47 5.54
N ALA A 29 11.97 2.73 6.49
CA ALA A 29 10.54 2.94 6.20
C ALA A 29 10.29 4.03 5.15
N THR A 30 11.05 5.12 5.16
CA THR A 30 10.94 6.22 4.20
C THR A 30 11.39 5.86 2.79
N ALA A 31 12.24 4.83 2.67
CA ALA A 31 12.77 4.36 1.39
C ALA A 31 12.04 3.11 0.87
N VAL A 32 11.04 2.60 1.59
CA VAL A 32 10.32 1.36 1.25
C VAL A 32 8.90 1.64 0.81
N ILE A 33 8.53 1.07 -0.33
CA ILE A 33 7.15 0.96 -0.79
C ILE A 33 6.75 -0.50 -0.95
N ALA A 34 5.47 -0.82 -0.84
CA ALA A 34 4.93 -2.15 -1.09
C ALA A 34 3.89 -2.08 -2.22
N VAL A 35 3.86 -3.09 -3.08
CA VAL A 35 2.92 -3.20 -4.19
C VAL A 35 2.05 -4.44 -4.03
N ASP A 36 0.77 -4.32 -4.40
CA ASP A 36 -0.17 -5.44 -4.37
C ASP A 36 -1.37 -5.18 -5.29
N PHE A 37 -2.21 -6.21 -5.44
CA PHE A 37 -3.47 -6.14 -6.16
C PHE A 37 -4.66 -6.28 -5.21
N ALA A 38 -5.60 -5.35 -5.30
CA ALA A 38 -6.93 -5.53 -4.73
C ALA A 38 -7.88 -6.07 -5.81
N CYS A 39 -8.55 -7.19 -5.54
CA CYS A 39 -9.56 -7.75 -6.43
C CYS A 39 -10.94 -7.21 -6.10
N VAL A 40 -11.70 -6.83 -7.11
CA VAL A 40 -13.05 -6.27 -7.02
C VAL A 40 -13.96 -7.02 -7.99
N ASP A 41 -14.98 -7.68 -7.47
CA ASP A 41 -16.01 -8.31 -8.29
C ASP A 41 -17.18 -7.33 -8.49
N THR A 42 -17.65 -7.21 -9.74
CA THR A 42 -18.81 -6.38 -10.06
C THR A 42 -20.13 -7.15 -9.88
N ALA A 43 -21.24 -6.42 -9.88
CA ALA A 43 -22.58 -7.02 -9.89
C ALA A 43 -22.82 -7.96 -11.09
N LEU A 44 -22.09 -7.74 -12.19
CA LEU A 44 -22.15 -8.58 -13.39
C LEU A 44 -21.07 -9.69 -13.40
N LEU A 45 -20.46 -9.98 -12.25
CA LEU A 45 -19.44 -11.02 -12.06
C LEU A 45 -18.14 -10.79 -12.85
N ALA A 46 -17.92 -9.60 -13.40
CA ALA A 46 -16.63 -9.22 -13.96
C ALA A 46 -15.66 -8.90 -12.82
N ARG A 47 -14.44 -9.45 -12.85
CA ARG A 47 -13.41 -9.22 -11.86
C ARG A 47 -12.43 -8.16 -12.36
N PHE A 48 -12.26 -7.11 -11.56
CA PHE A 48 -11.22 -6.11 -11.75
C PHE A 48 -10.09 -6.31 -10.74
N HIS A 49 -8.87 -6.03 -11.21
CA HIS A 49 -7.65 -6.01 -10.41
C HIS A 49 -7.16 -4.57 -10.33
N VAL A 50 -7.07 -4.04 -9.13
CA VAL A 50 -6.56 -2.70 -8.84
C VAL A 50 -5.13 -2.83 -8.37
N LEU A 51 -4.17 -2.44 -9.20
CA LEU A 51 -2.77 -2.34 -8.80
C LEU A 51 -2.57 -1.04 -8.03
N PHE A 52 -1.93 -1.13 -6.88
CA PHE A 52 -1.57 0.02 -6.05
C PHE A 52 -0.21 -0.16 -5.40
N VAL A 53 0.37 0.96 -5.00
CA VAL A 53 1.58 1.02 -4.18
C VAL A 53 1.27 1.77 -2.90
N ILE A 54 1.82 1.33 -1.77
CA ILE A 54 1.71 1.98 -0.47
C ILE A 54 3.09 2.26 0.12
N GLU A 55 3.29 3.45 0.63
CA GLU A 55 4.52 3.84 1.33
C GLU A 55 4.57 3.25 2.74
N ALA A 56 5.71 2.69 3.12
CA ALA A 56 5.85 2.06 4.43
C ALA A 56 5.90 3.08 5.59
N ALA A 57 6.41 4.29 5.38
CA ALA A 57 6.48 5.33 6.41
C ALA A 57 5.16 6.07 6.58
N THR A 58 4.67 6.66 5.49
CA THR A 58 3.52 7.57 5.51
C THR A 58 2.19 6.85 5.47
N ARG A 59 2.14 5.63 4.94
CA ARG A 59 0.91 4.89 4.57
C ARG A 59 0.20 5.48 3.36
N ARG A 60 0.80 6.45 2.68
CA ARG A 60 0.23 7.03 1.47
C ARG A 60 0.06 5.98 0.38
N VAL A 61 -1.06 6.04 -0.30
CA VAL A 61 -1.43 5.07 -1.34
C VAL A 61 -1.42 5.75 -2.71
N HIS A 62 -0.81 5.06 -3.66
CA HIS A 62 -0.72 5.47 -5.06
C HIS A 62 -1.40 4.42 -5.93
N PRO A 63 -2.60 4.67 -6.47
CA PRO A 63 -3.20 3.77 -7.45
C PRO A 63 -2.37 3.76 -8.73
N ALA A 64 -1.99 2.58 -9.19
CA ALA A 64 -1.20 2.40 -10.41
C ALA A 64 -2.05 2.08 -11.64
N GLY A 65 -3.18 1.39 -11.46
CA GLY A 65 -4.09 1.08 -12.56
C GLY A 65 -5.18 0.08 -12.20
N ILE A 66 -6.14 -0.07 -13.10
CA ILE A 66 -7.25 -1.05 -13.01
C ILE A 66 -7.27 -1.86 -14.30
N THR A 67 -7.47 -3.16 -14.20
CA THR A 67 -7.59 -4.06 -15.36
C THR A 67 -8.41 -5.30 -15.02
N THR A 68 -9.02 -5.91 -16.02
CA THR A 68 -9.62 -7.26 -15.90
C THR A 68 -8.59 -8.36 -16.18
N ASN A 69 -7.45 -8.01 -16.80
CA ASN A 69 -6.41 -8.98 -17.16
C ASN A 69 -5.02 -8.49 -16.73
N PRO A 70 -4.56 -8.80 -15.50
CA PRO A 70 -3.29 -8.34 -14.95
C PRO A 70 -2.11 -9.14 -15.52
N THR A 71 -1.80 -8.95 -16.81
CA THR A 71 -0.63 -9.57 -17.45
C THR A 71 0.66 -8.90 -16.99
N GLY A 72 1.81 -9.60 -17.12
CA GLY A 72 3.12 -9.03 -16.81
C GLY A 72 3.44 -7.78 -17.64
N ALA A 73 3.03 -7.75 -18.92
CA ALA A 73 3.19 -6.57 -19.78
C ALA A 73 2.39 -5.37 -19.25
N TRP A 74 1.12 -5.59 -18.87
CA TRP A 74 0.28 -4.54 -18.30
C TRP A 74 0.85 -4.04 -16.97
N THR A 75 1.27 -4.95 -16.08
CA THR A 75 1.84 -4.61 -14.77
C THR A 75 3.12 -3.80 -14.92
N THR A 76 3.98 -4.17 -15.88
CA THR A 76 5.20 -3.43 -16.21
C THR A 76 4.89 -2.02 -16.72
N GLN A 77 3.87 -1.87 -17.59
CA GLN A 77 3.46 -0.55 -18.07
C GLN A 77 2.84 0.30 -16.95
N ALA A 78 2.04 -0.31 -16.08
CA ALA A 78 1.49 0.38 -14.91
C ALA A 78 2.60 0.90 -13.97
N ALA A 79 3.68 0.14 -13.81
CA ALA A 79 4.85 0.59 -13.04
C ALA A 79 5.53 1.81 -13.69
N ARG A 80 5.73 1.82 -15.03
CA ARG A 80 6.27 2.99 -15.73
C ARG A 80 5.41 4.22 -15.52
N ASN A 81 4.09 4.07 -15.69
CA ASN A 81 3.15 5.17 -15.51
C ASN A 81 3.12 5.69 -14.07
N LEU A 82 3.31 4.81 -13.08
CA LEU A 82 3.43 5.21 -11.69
C LEU A 82 4.71 6.01 -11.45
N LEU A 83 5.85 5.50 -11.89
CA LEU A 83 7.16 6.16 -11.73
C LEU A 83 7.17 7.57 -12.34
N MET A 84 6.53 7.76 -13.51
CA MET A 84 6.39 9.09 -14.13
C MET A 84 5.55 10.09 -13.31
N ARG A 85 4.73 9.61 -12.38
CA ARG A 85 3.87 10.45 -11.52
C ARG A 85 4.48 10.71 -10.13
N LEU A 86 5.48 9.93 -9.76
CA LEU A 86 6.21 10.18 -8.53
C LEU A 86 7.11 11.41 -8.68
N PRO A 87 7.33 12.20 -7.62
CA PRO A 87 8.32 13.26 -7.63
C PRO A 87 9.72 12.71 -8.00
N GLU A 88 10.54 13.47 -8.70
CA GLU A 88 11.90 13.05 -9.06
C GLU A 88 12.73 12.66 -7.83
N GLU A 89 12.55 13.37 -6.72
CA GLU A 89 13.22 13.12 -5.44
C GLU A 89 12.40 12.26 -4.47
N HIS A 90 11.69 11.23 -4.98
CA HIS A 90 10.81 10.41 -4.14
C HIS A 90 11.52 9.64 -3.00
N GLY A 91 12.84 9.47 -3.05
CA GLY A 91 13.63 8.80 -2.01
C GLY A 91 13.43 7.29 -1.89
N PHE A 92 12.56 6.68 -2.70
CA PHE A 92 12.31 5.23 -2.63
C PHE A 92 13.46 4.44 -3.21
N ARG A 93 13.92 3.43 -2.48
CA ARG A 93 15.02 2.52 -2.86
C ARG A 93 14.60 1.06 -2.92
N PHE A 94 13.51 0.72 -2.27
CA PHE A 94 13.04 -0.67 -2.16
C PHE A 94 11.56 -0.76 -2.45
N LEU A 95 11.17 -1.73 -3.30
CA LEU A 95 9.78 -2.11 -3.52
C LEU A 95 9.59 -3.55 -3.09
N VAL A 96 8.69 -3.75 -2.13
CA VAL A 96 8.30 -5.08 -1.65
C VAL A 96 7.11 -5.56 -2.46
N ARG A 97 7.20 -6.78 -3.01
CA ARG A 97 6.13 -7.46 -3.73
C ARG A 97 6.01 -8.92 -3.31
N ASP A 98 4.89 -9.53 -3.57
CA ASP A 98 4.71 -10.97 -3.45
C ASP A 98 5.37 -11.74 -4.61
N GLY A 99 5.14 -13.06 -4.63
CA GLY A 99 5.65 -13.94 -5.69
C GLY A 99 4.69 -14.14 -6.86
N ALA A 100 3.66 -13.33 -7.01
CA ALA A 100 2.66 -13.49 -8.06
C ALA A 100 3.27 -13.33 -9.47
N GLY A 101 2.80 -14.15 -10.42
CA GLY A 101 3.41 -14.30 -11.74
C GLY A 101 3.34 -13.04 -12.63
N GLN A 102 2.46 -12.10 -12.35
CA GLN A 102 2.36 -10.82 -13.05
C GLN A 102 3.52 -9.86 -12.74
N PHE A 103 4.23 -10.05 -11.64
CA PHE A 103 5.47 -9.33 -11.34
C PHE A 103 6.67 -10.03 -12.00
N THR A 104 6.86 -9.78 -13.27
CA THR A 104 7.89 -10.41 -14.12
C THR A 104 9.26 -9.75 -13.96
N ALA A 105 10.30 -10.37 -14.53
CA ALA A 105 11.63 -9.76 -14.61
C ALA A 105 11.62 -8.39 -15.30
N ALA A 106 10.76 -8.18 -16.31
CA ALA A 106 10.61 -6.89 -16.96
C ALA A 106 10.08 -5.80 -16.00
N PHE A 107 9.18 -6.16 -15.09
CA PHE A 107 8.73 -5.27 -14.01
C PHE A 107 9.90 -4.87 -13.10
N ASP A 108 10.70 -5.84 -12.65
CA ASP A 108 11.86 -5.58 -11.79
C ASP A 108 12.91 -4.71 -12.52
N THR A 109 13.13 -4.93 -13.84
CA THR A 109 14.05 -4.11 -14.65
C THR A 109 13.62 -2.64 -14.70
N VAL A 110 12.33 -2.37 -14.88
CA VAL A 110 11.79 -1.00 -14.89
C VAL A 110 12.04 -0.29 -13.56
N LEU A 111 11.84 -0.97 -12.43
CA LEU A 111 12.13 -0.43 -11.11
C LEU A 111 13.62 -0.17 -10.91
N THR A 112 14.47 -1.12 -11.32
CA THR A 112 15.92 -0.99 -11.20
C THR A 112 16.45 0.20 -11.99
N ALA A 113 15.91 0.44 -13.20
CA ALA A 113 16.25 1.62 -13.99
C ALA A 113 15.89 2.95 -13.31
N ALA A 114 14.90 2.93 -12.39
CA ALA A 114 14.52 4.06 -11.56
C ALA A 114 15.23 4.08 -10.18
N GLY A 115 16.26 3.24 -9.97
CA GLY A 115 17.00 3.16 -8.70
C GLY A 115 16.27 2.39 -7.58
N ILE A 116 15.18 1.69 -7.90
CA ILE A 116 14.37 0.95 -6.93
C ILE A 116 14.66 -0.55 -7.03
N THR A 117 15.12 -1.16 -5.94
CA THR A 117 15.35 -2.61 -5.85
C THR A 117 14.07 -3.33 -5.50
N ALA A 118 13.60 -4.25 -6.36
CA ALA A 118 12.48 -5.11 -6.06
C ALA A 118 12.87 -6.22 -5.07
N ILE A 119 12.14 -6.31 -3.96
CA ILE A 119 12.32 -7.34 -2.94
C ILE A 119 11.11 -8.28 -2.98
N ARG A 120 11.35 -9.53 -3.32
CA ARG A 120 10.30 -10.55 -3.29
C ARG A 120 10.08 -11.03 -1.86
N ALA A 121 8.88 -10.80 -1.33
CA ALA A 121 8.46 -11.39 -0.05
C ALA A 121 8.43 -12.91 -0.17
N THR A 122 9.08 -13.61 0.75
CA THR A 122 9.04 -15.07 0.80
C THR A 122 7.88 -15.54 1.67
N ALA A 123 7.38 -16.76 1.44
CA ALA A 123 6.34 -17.37 2.26
C ALA A 123 6.69 -17.46 3.76
N ARG A 124 7.97 -17.31 4.11
CA ARG A 124 8.47 -17.28 5.49
C ARG A 124 8.51 -15.88 6.12
N SER A 125 8.14 -14.85 5.38
CA SER A 125 8.08 -13.45 5.85
C SER A 125 6.69 -12.85 5.61
N PRO A 126 5.63 -13.37 6.26
CA PRO A 126 4.25 -12.90 6.04
C PRO A 126 4.06 -11.40 6.37
N GLN A 127 4.95 -10.81 7.16
CA GLN A 127 4.90 -9.38 7.47
C GLN A 127 5.47 -8.49 6.36
N ALA A 128 6.08 -9.07 5.33
CA ALA A 128 6.74 -8.30 4.28
C ALA A 128 5.77 -7.42 3.49
N ASN A 129 4.54 -7.88 3.25
CA ASN A 129 3.49 -7.15 2.54
C ASN A 129 2.31 -6.72 3.44
N ALA A 130 2.50 -6.79 4.76
CA ALA A 130 1.43 -6.53 5.74
C ALA A 130 0.78 -5.14 5.60
N PHE A 131 1.49 -4.15 5.07
CA PHE A 131 0.95 -2.81 4.84
C PHE A 131 -0.05 -2.80 3.69
N ALA A 132 0.29 -3.45 2.58
CA ALA A 132 -0.57 -3.58 1.42
C ALA A 132 -1.81 -4.44 1.75
N GLU A 133 -1.63 -5.59 2.40
CA GLU A 133 -2.73 -6.45 2.84
C GLU A 133 -3.70 -5.71 3.78
N ARG A 134 -3.16 -4.91 4.72
CA ARG A 134 -3.98 -4.11 5.63
C ARG A 134 -4.77 -3.05 4.88
N TRP A 135 -4.16 -2.40 3.89
CA TRP A 135 -4.87 -1.42 3.08
C TRP A 135 -5.99 -2.07 2.27
N VAL A 136 -5.76 -3.22 1.64
CA VAL A 136 -6.80 -3.98 0.92
C VAL A 136 -7.97 -4.31 1.84
N ARG A 137 -7.70 -4.76 3.06
CA ARG A 137 -8.74 -5.04 4.07
C ARG A 137 -9.52 -3.79 4.43
N THR A 138 -8.84 -2.66 4.61
CA THR A 138 -9.46 -1.36 4.91
C THR A 138 -10.32 -0.88 3.75
N LEU A 139 -9.81 -0.92 2.53
CA LEU A 139 -10.54 -0.58 1.30
C LEU A 139 -11.81 -1.42 1.14
N ARG A 140 -11.73 -2.74 1.39
CA ARG A 140 -12.90 -3.61 1.35
C ARG A 140 -13.92 -3.19 2.39
N HIS A 141 -13.53 -3.11 3.65
CA HIS A 141 -14.44 -2.82 4.76
C HIS A 141 -15.09 -1.42 4.65
N GLU A 142 -14.35 -0.42 4.20
CA GLU A 142 -14.81 0.98 4.17
C GLU A 142 -15.53 1.35 2.87
N LEU A 143 -15.23 0.67 1.74
CA LEU A 143 -15.79 1.01 0.44
C LEU A 143 -16.41 -0.20 -0.28
N LEU A 144 -15.60 -1.23 -0.62
CA LEU A 144 -16.00 -2.21 -1.60
C LEU A 144 -17.12 -3.16 -1.11
N ASP A 145 -17.11 -3.53 0.17
CA ASP A 145 -18.14 -4.40 0.77
C ASP A 145 -19.43 -3.63 1.09
N ARG A 146 -19.43 -2.31 0.88
CA ARG A 146 -20.58 -1.42 1.11
C ARG A 146 -21.15 -0.80 -0.16
N THR A 147 -20.55 -1.07 -1.30
CA THR A 147 -20.93 -0.45 -2.59
C THR A 147 -21.03 -1.51 -3.66
N ILE A 148 -22.15 -1.53 -4.37
CA ILE A 148 -22.30 -2.37 -5.56
C ILE A 148 -21.55 -1.72 -6.72
N ILE A 149 -20.55 -2.42 -7.23
CA ILE A 149 -19.76 -1.99 -8.37
C ILE A 149 -20.37 -2.57 -9.65
N TRP A 150 -20.73 -1.71 -10.59
CA TRP A 150 -21.35 -2.10 -11.86
C TRP A 150 -20.34 -2.19 -13.01
N ASN A 151 -19.36 -1.29 -13.03
CA ASN A 151 -18.41 -1.18 -14.14
C ASN A 151 -17.10 -0.50 -13.71
N GLU A 152 -16.11 -0.51 -14.60
CA GLU A 152 -14.79 0.09 -14.36
C GLU A 152 -14.85 1.60 -14.12
N ARG A 153 -15.69 2.32 -14.86
CA ARG A 153 -15.82 3.79 -14.72
C ARG A 153 -16.25 4.17 -13.32
N GLN A 154 -17.27 3.50 -12.78
CA GLN A 154 -17.71 3.70 -11.40
C GLN A 154 -16.62 3.33 -10.40
N LEU A 155 -15.99 2.15 -10.56
CA LEU A 155 -14.89 1.72 -9.70
C LEU A 155 -13.76 2.73 -9.68
N ARG A 156 -13.36 3.24 -10.83
CA ARG A 156 -12.30 4.25 -10.96
C ARG A 156 -12.64 5.55 -10.24
N ALA A 157 -13.87 6.04 -10.38
CA ALA A 157 -14.34 7.26 -9.71
C ALA A 157 -14.35 7.08 -8.18
N LEU A 158 -14.93 5.99 -7.68
CA LEU A 158 -14.99 5.69 -6.25
C LEU A 158 -13.60 5.48 -5.63
N LEU A 159 -12.69 4.80 -6.34
CA LEU A 159 -11.33 4.62 -5.88
C LEU A 159 -10.55 5.93 -5.83
N ALA A 160 -10.73 6.82 -6.80
CA ALA A 160 -10.09 8.13 -6.80
C ALA A 160 -10.55 8.96 -5.59
N GLU A 161 -11.86 9.00 -5.33
CA GLU A 161 -12.46 9.70 -4.19
C GLU A 161 -12.02 9.08 -2.86
N TYR A 162 -12.02 7.74 -2.76
CA TYR A 162 -11.59 7.03 -1.56
C TYR A 162 -10.10 7.22 -1.25
N VAL A 163 -9.24 7.15 -2.26
CA VAL A 163 -7.79 7.34 -2.07
C VAL A 163 -7.47 8.78 -1.66
N ASP A 164 -8.18 9.77 -2.20
CA ASP A 164 -8.05 11.16 -1.76
C ASP A 164 -8.44 11.29 -0.28
N HIS A 165 -9.61 10.77 0.10
CA HIS A 165 -10.04 10.69 1.51
C HIS A 165 -9.02 9.96 2.40
N TYR A 166 -8.55 8.78 1.98
CA TYR A 166 -7.60 7.96 2.72
C TYR A 166 -6.28 8.70 2.97
N ASN A 167 -5.74 9.35 1.94
CA ASN A 167 -4.47 10.03 2.02
C ASN A 167 -4.54 11.36 2.81
N ARG A 168 -5.63 12.11 2.69
CA ARG A 168 -5.72 13.48 3.25
C ARG A 168 -6.51 13.59 4.54
N HIS A 169 -7.45 12.68 4.77
CA HIS A 169 -8.43 12.85 5.86
C HIS A 169 -8.52 11.67 6.81
N ARG A 170 -8.09 10.47 6.39
CA ARG A 170 -8.23 9.29 7.22
C ARG A 170 -7.17 9.23 8.32
N PRO A 171 -7.59 9.22 9.62
CA PRO A 171 -6.64 9.15 10.72
C PRO A 171 -6.00 7.76 10.84
N HIS A 172 -4.70 7.71 11.08
CA HIS A 172 -3.94 6.48 11.27
C HIS A 172 -3.37 6.38 12.69
N ARG A 173 -3.73 5.32 13.43
CA ARG A 173 -3.23 5.07 14.79
C ARG A 173 -1.69 5.04 14.87
N SER A 174 -1.04 4.43 13.87
CA SER A 174 0.43 4.34 13.80
C SER A 174 1.11 5.67 13.48
N ARG A 175 0.35 6.72 13.21
CA ARG A 175 0.80 8.07 12.87
C ARG A 175 0.17 9.11 13.82
N GLU A 176 -0.13 8.73 15.05
CA GLU A 176 -0.72 9.63 16.04
C GLU A 176 -2.03 10.27 15.57
N GLN A 177 -2.88 9.47 14.88
CA GLN A 177 -4.14 9.90 14.27
C GLN A 177 -3.99 10.89 13.11
N ARG A 178 -2.80 11.05 12.54
CA ARG A 178 -2.59 11.89 11.35
C ARG A 178 -2.92 11.13 10.07
N ALA A 179 -3.37 11.85 9.05
CA ALA A 179 -3.53 11.32 7.71
C ALA A 179 -2.15 11.10 7.02
N PRO A 180 -2.04 10.26 5.98
CA PRO A 180 -0.78 10.05 5.25
C PRO A 180 -0.13 11.33 4.72
N ASP A 181 -0.93 12.27 4.22
CA ASP A 181 -0.47 13.55 3.64
C ASP A 181 -0.24 14.67 4.67
N ASP A 182 -0.59 14.44 5.94
CA ASP A 182 -0.30 15.40 6.99
C ASP A 182 1.20 15.45 7.25
N VAL A 183 1.82 16.49 6.77
CA VAL A 183 3.19 16.91 7.11
C VAL A 183 3.06 17.82 8.32
N ASP A 184 3.66 17.46 9.45
CA ASP A 184 3.79 18.16 10.73
C ASP A 184 3.14 19.57 10.85
N THR A 185 1.87 19.67 10.58
CA THR A 185 1.09 20.86 10.89
C THR A 185 0.69 20.76 12.36
N THR A 186 1.26 21.63 13.17
CA THR A 186 0.82 21.85 14.54
C THR A 186 -0.69 22.01 14.57
N THR A 187 -1.36 21.16 15.35
CA THR A 187 -2.80 21.26 15.59
C THR A 187 -3.12 22.71 15.96
N PRO A 188 -4.07 23.37 15.25
CA PRO A 188 -4.39 24.75 15.56
C PRO A 188 -4.86 24.85 17.00
N THR A 189 -4.20 25.68 17.79
CA THR A 189 -4.47 25.92 19.22
C THR A 189 -5.72 26.77 19.44
N ARG A 190 -6.47 27.10 18.37
CA ARG A 190 -7.70 27.89 18.47
C ARG A 190 -8.90 27.00 18.74
N PRO A 191 -9.83 27.43 19.62
CA PRO A 191 -11.10 26.73 19.80
C PRO A 191 -11.83 26.64 18.45
N ILE A 192 -12.27 25.44 18.10
CA ILE A 192 -13.06 25.22 16.88
C ILE A 192 -14.50 25.62 17.19
N GLU A 193 -14.94 26.79 16.70
CA GLU A 193 -16.29 27.30 16.94
C GLU A 193 -17.33 26.63 16.03
N ARG A 194 -16.95 26.26 14.82
CA ARG A 194 -17.82 25.55 13.86
C ARG A 194 -17.06 24.48 13.11
N ILE A 195 -17.72 23.33 12.92
CA ILE A 195 -17.20 22.22 12.12
C ILE A 195 -18.04 22.10 10.86
N GLN A 196 -17.39 22.06 9.71
CA GLN A 196 -18.00 21.68 8.45
C GLN A 196 -17.80 20.19 8.20
N ARG A 197 -18.81 19.56 7.58
CA ARG A 197 -18.80 18.15 7.19
C ARG A 197 -19.05 18.01 5.71
N ARG A 198 -18.24 17.21 5.05
CA ARG A 198 -18.46 16.73 3.68
C ARG A 198 -18.57 15.22 3.69
N THR A 199 -19.48 14.68 2.92
CA THR A 199 -19.59 13.23 2.68
C THR A 199 -18.91 12.88 1.37
N THR A 200 -18.19 11.75 1.36
CA THR A 200 -17.47 11.23 0.19
C THR A 200 -17.85 9.77 -0.06
N CYS A 201 -17.49 9.22 -1.21
CA CYS A 201 -17.79 7.85 -1.60
C CYS A 201 -19.28 7.49 -1.50
N GLY A 202 -20.15 8.37 -2.03
CA GLY A 202 -21.61 8.15 -1.99
C GLY A 202 -22.20 8.21 -0.57
N GLY A 203 -21.56 8.90 0.37
CA GLY A 203 -22.04 9.05 1.75
C GLY A 203 -21.43 8.07 2.74
N LEU A 204 -20.51 7.20 2.31
CA LEU A 204 -19.88 6.21 3.17
C LEU A 204 -18.84 6.81 4.12
N ASN A 205 -18.13 7.85 3.69
CA ASN A 205 -17.10 8.50 4.48
C ASN A 205 -17.47 9.95 4.77
N ASN A 206 -17.03 10.45 5.93
CA ASN A 206 -17.22 11.84 6.33
C ASN A 206 -15.86 12.49 6.57
N GLU A 207 -15.72 13.69 6.07
CA GLU A 207 -14.59 14.58 6.27
C GLU A 207 -15.03 15.77 7.12
N TYR A 208 -14.18 16.22 8.03
CA TYR A 208 -14.49 17.31 8.96
C TYR A 208 -13.34 18.31 8.96
N TRP A 209 -13.66 19.60 8.93
CA TRP A 209 -12.69 20.69 9.06
C TRP A 209 -13.30 21.89 9.79
N PRO A 210 -12.47 22.75 10.39
CA PRO A 210 -12.94 24.00 10.96
C PRO A 210 -13.55 24.88 9.88
N ALA A 211 -14.72 25.52 10.17
CA ALA A 211 -15.23 26.58 9.32
C ALA A 211 -14.33 27.81 9.47
N ALA A 212 -14.06 28.50 8.35
CA ALA A 212 -13.32 29.74 8.34
C ALA A 212 -14.07 30.84 9.06
#